data_01c2bc966006e45cd811df457706e0b5
#
_entry.id   01c2bc966006e45cd811df457706e0b5
#
_cell.length_a   1.000
_cell.length_b   1.000
_cell.length_c   1.000
_cell.angle_alpha   90.00
_cell.angle_beta   90.00
_cell.angle_gamma   90.00
#
_symmetry.space_group_name_H-M   'P 1'
#
loop_
_entity.id
_entity.type
_entity.pdbx_description
1 polymer ?
#
loop_
_entity_poly.entity_id
_entity_poly.type
_entity_poly.pdbx_seq_one_letter_code
_entity_poly.pdbx_strand_id
1 'polypeptide(L)'
;MPRKHLIANQINKKQQSNAKLWQKLAKEIKAAVKVGGTDPETNYRLKAAIDKALTYNLSKESINRNIFGSNKDDENLTEAEYEIYGPNGLGIIVRTLSDNPNRVISSLNGYISKLKGTLAKPNSVKINFQQQGIILTDLNNYHEESLLDLLIDYELIDINSDDDGYEIITAPNSYYEVKKKLEAAGFKLHHSELKLVPLSYVSLSSEQNELFERFVASCENDDDIQWLVANNE
;
A
#
# COMPACT_ATOMS: atom_id res chain seq x y z
N MET A 1 -17.39 -5.64 -13.17
CA MET A 1 -16.12 -5.64 -13.96
C MET A 1 -14.99 -6.01 -13.01
N PRO A 2 -14.07 -6.86 -13.40
CA PRO A 2 -13.06 -7.37 -12.49
C PRO A 2 -12.13 -6.24 -11.99
N ARG A 3 -11.95 -6.14 -10.67
CA ARG A 3 -11.08 -5.17 -9.97
C ARG A 3 -9.59 -5.26 -10.36
N LYS A 4 -9.18 -6.31 -11.07
CA LYS A 4 -7.82 -6.55 -11.57
C LYS A 4 -7.24 -5.43 -12.41
N HIS A 5 -8.02 -4.84 -13.31
CA HIS A 5 -7.54 -3.73 -14.14
C HIS A 5 -7.13 -2.51 -13.32
N LEU A 6 -7.71 -2.31 -12.13
CA LEU A 6 -7.35 -1.18 -11.25
C LEU A 6 -5.98 -1.39 -10.62
N ILE A 7 -5.64 -2.61 -10.20
CA ILE A 7 -4.35 -2.92 -9.58
C ILE A 7 -3.24 -2.97 -10.64
N ALA A 8 -3.47 -3.66 -11.76
CA ALA A 8 -2.51 -3.72 -12.87
C ALA A 8 -2.25 -2.33 -13.48
N ASN A 9 -3.28 -1.50 -13.65
CA ASN A 9 -3.13 -0.14 -14.15
C ASN A 9 -2.43 0.78 -13.14
N GLN A 10 -2.61 0.58 -11.84
CA GLN A 10 -1.85 1.31 -10.81
C GLN A 10 -0.37 0.94 -10.82
N ILE A 11 -0.04 -0.34 -11.04
CA ILE A 11 1.35 -0.81 -11.17
C ILE A 11 2.00 -0.22 -12.43
N ASN A 12 1.31 -0.23 -13.56
CA ASN A 12 1.84 0.26 -14.85
C ASN A 12 1.96 1.79 -14.94
N LYS A 13 1.05 2.56 -14.35
CA LYS A 13 1.17 4.04 -14.27
C LYS A 13 2.32 4.51 -13.39
N LYS A 14 2.80 3.70 -12.43
CA LYS A 14 3.86 4.07 -11.48
C LYS A 14 5.29 3.90 -11.99
N GLN A 15 5.52 3.38 -13.20
CA GLN A 15 6.88 3.24 -13.73
C GLN A 15 7.56 4.57 -14.10
N GLN A 16 6.85 5.69 -14.16
CA GLN A 16 7.40 6.98 -14.62
C GLN A 16 7.94 7.92 -13.53
N SER A 17 7.81 7.59 -12.23
CA SER A 17 8.37 8.42 -11.15
C SER A 17 9.22 7.60 -10.17
N ASN A 18 10.13 6.79 -10.69
CA ASN A 18 10.90 5.84 -9.87
C ASN A 18 11.73 6.50 -8.75
N ALA A 19 12.28 7.69 -8.96
CA ALA A 19 13.17 8.32 -7.97
C ALA A 19 12.45 8.71 -6.67
N LYS A 20 11.28 9.36 -6.75
CA LYS A 20 10.48 9.74 -5.57
C LYS A 20 9.93 8.51 -4.84
N LEU A 21 9.45 7.53 -5.60
CA LEU A 21 8.98 6.27 -5.02
C LEU A 21 10.11 5.56 -4.26
N TRP A 22 11.30 5.49 -4.84
CA TRP A 22 12.46 4.89 -4.18
C TRP A 22 12.89 5.65 -2.92
N GLN A 23 12.77 6.98 -2.89
CA GLN A 23 13.00 7.77 -1.68
C GLN A 23 11.98 7.43 -0.58
N LYS A 24 10.69 7.30 -0.94
CA LYS A 24 9.64 6.90 0.01
C LYS A 24 9.88 5.50 0.55
N LEU A 25 10.23 4.53 -0.32
CA LEU A 25 10.58 3.17 0.10
C LEU A 25 11.83 3.14 1.00
N ALA A 26 12.83 3.95 0.70
CA ALA A 26 14.01 4.09 1.55
C ALA A 26 13.66 4.64 2.94
N LYS A 27 12.80 5.66 3.02
CA LYS A 27 12.28 6.17 4.32
C LYS A 27 11.52 5.08 5.09
N GLU A 28 10.69 4.27 4.40
CA GLU A 28 9.92 3.19 5.01
C GLU A 28 10.83 2.10 5.61
N ILE A 29 11.90 1.70 4.89
CA ILE A 29 12.92 0.77 5.39
C ILE A 29 13.58 1.32 6.66
N LYS A 30 14.05 2.57 6.64
CA LYS A 30 14.70 3.22 7.79
C LYS A 30 13.77 3.31 9.01
N ALA A 31 12.49 3.67 8.78
CA ALA A 31 11.49 3.69 9.85
C ALA A 31 11.24 2.31 10.45
N ALA A 32 11.21 1.27 9.62
CA ALA A 32 11.07 -0.12 10.08
C ALA A 32 12.28 -0.56 10.91
N VAL A 33 13.49 -0.24 10.48
CA VAL A 33 14.74 -0.53 11.22
C VAL A 33 14.75 0.16 12.59
N LYS A 34 14.30 1.41 12.65
CA LYS A 34 14.24 2.17 13.91
C LYS A 34 13.35 1.49 14.96
N VAL A 35 12.22 0.92 14.53
CA VAL A 35 11.23 0.32 15.44
C VAL A 35 11.62 -1.10 15.86
N GLY A 36 12.13 -1.91 14.94
CA GLY A 36 12.31 -3.36 15.16
C GLY A 36 13.73 -3.88 14.91
N GLY A 37 14.71 -3.01 14.66
CA GLY A 37 16.10 -3.41 14.39
C GLY A 37 16.35 -3.82 12.93
N THR A 38 17.60 -4.21 12.66
CA THR A 38 18.13 -4.44 11.29
C THR A 38 17.92 -5.85 10.76
N ASP A 39 17.41 -6.78 11.58
CA ASP A 39 17.24 -8.18 11.20
C ASP A 39 15.81 -8.43 10.64
N PRO A 40 15.66 -8.76 9.34
CA PRO A 40 14.35 -9.00 8.74
C PRO A 40 13.63 -10.25 9.27
N GLU A 41 14.36 -11.22 9.86
CA GLU A 41 13.75 -12.44 10.39
C GLU A 41 13.00 -12.18 11.72
N THR A 42 13.45 -11.17 12.46
CA THR A 42 12.83 -10.75 13.72
C THR A 42 11.97 -9.49 13.57
N ASN A 43 12.17 -8.72 12.50
CA ASN A 43 11.46 -7.49 12.20
C ASN A 43 10.55 -7.65 10.98
N TYR A 44 9.30 -8.12 11.21
CA TYR A 44 8.31 -8.33 10.14
C TYR A 44 7.99 -7.07 9.34
N ARG A 45 8.05 -5.90 9.97
CA ARG A 45 7.85 -4.62 9.29
C ARG A 45 8.98 -4.33 8.30
N LEU A 46 10.21 -4.61 8.69
CA LEU A 46 11.38 -4.47 7.81
C LEU A 46 11.30 -5.47 6.66
N LYS A 47 10.91 -6.71 6.93
CA LYS A 47 10.72 -7.73 5.89
C LYS A 47 9.69 -7.28 4.85
N ALA A 48 8.54 -6.78 5.29
CA ALA A 48 7.51 -6.24 4.39
C ALA A 48 8.01 -5.04 3.57
N ALA A 49 8.76 -4.13 4.19
CA ALA A 49 9.32 -2.97 3.50
C ALA A 49 10.39 -3.38 2.46
N ILE A 50 11.20 -4.40 2.74
CA ILE A 50 12.17 -4.98 1.79
C ILE A 50 11.44 -5.63 0.62
N ASP A 51 10.44 -6.47 0.87
CA ASP A 51 9.68 -7.16 -0.16
C ASP A 51 9.01 -6.15 -1.10
N LYS A 52 8.39 -5.12 -0.54
CA LYS A 52 7.80 -4.01 -1.29
C LYS A 52 8.85 -3.28 -2.13
N ALA A 53 10.01 -2.96 -1.56
CA ALA A 53 11.08 -2.28 -2.27
C ALA A 53 11.61 -3.12 -3.45
N LEU A 54 11.72 -4.44 -3.29
CA LEU A 54 12.11 -5.37 -4.35
C LEU A 54 11.06 -5.43 -5.47
N THR A 55 9.76 -5.45 -5.12
CA THR A 55 8.65 -5.41 -6.10
C THR A 55 8.72 -4.14 -6.98
N TYR A 56 9.18 -3.01 -6.42
CA TYR A 56 9.37 -1.77 -7.15
C TYR A 56 10.79 -1.59 -7.73
N ASN A 57 11.55 -2.69 -7.85
CA ASN A 57 12.89 -2.74 -8.42
C ASN A 57 13.93 -1.83 -7.73
N LEU A 58 13.80 -1.58 -6.43
CA LEU A 58 14.87 -0.97 -5.66
C LEU A 58 16.04 -1.96 -5.52
N SER A 59 17.25 -1.53 -5.85
CA SER A 59 18.41 -2.43 -5.84
C SER A 59 18.72 -2.94 -4.42
N LYS A 60 19.16 -4.21 -4.31
CA LYS A 60 19.56 -4.82 -3.03
C LYS A 60 20.65 -4.01 -2.33
N GLU A 61 21.56 -3.40 -3.08
CA GLU A 61 22.60 -2.52 -2.54
C GLU A 61 22.00 -1.28 -1.86
N SER A 62 20.99 -0.65 -2.50
CA SER A 62 20.28 0.49 -1.92
C SER A 62 19.48 0.09 -0.69
N ILE A 63 18.82 -1.07 -0.71
CA ILE A 63 18.11 -1.63 0.44
C ILE A 63 19.07 -1.80 1.62
N ASN A 64 20.21 -2.49 1.41
CA ASN A 64 21.22 -2.72 2.46
C ASN A 64 21.79 -1.40 3.00
N ARG A 65 22.02 -0.41 2.14
CA ARG A 65 22.48 0.92 2.56
C ARG A 65 21.47 1.59 3.50
N ASN A 66 20.17 1.44 3.24
CA ASN A 66 19.12 2.02 4.09
C ASN A 66 18.91 1.23 5.39
N ILE A 67 19.21 -0.06 5.43
CA ILE A 67 19.18 -0.88 6.65
C ILE A 67 20.34 -0.53 7.59
N PHE A 68 21.56 -0.42 7.05
CA PHE A 68 22.78 -0.30 7.85
C PHE A 68 23.37 1.12 7.89
N GLY A 69 22.89 2.01 7.01
CA GLY A 69 23.36 3.40 6.92
C GLY A 69 22.45 4.35 7.70
N SER A 70 22.46 4.28 9.04
CA SER A 70 21.70 5.22 9.86
C SER A 70 22.36 6.61 9.86
N ASN A 71 21.67 7.63 9.36
CA ASN A 71 22.01 9.03 9.56
C ASN A 71 21.27 9.57 10.79
N LYS A 72 21.87 10.52 11.50
CA LYS A 72 21.25 11.19 12.67
C LYS A 72 19.91 11.87 12.31
N ASP A 73 19.74 12.27 11.05
CA ASP A 73 18.49 12.91 10.54
C ASP A 73 17.30 11.93 10.49
N ASP A 74 17.56 10.62 10.47
CA ASP A 74 16.50 9.60 10.46
C ASP A 74 15.92 9.31 11.84
N GLU A 75 16.53 9.84 12.92
CA GLU A 75 16.11 9.60 14.31
C GLU A 75 14.77 10.25 14.68
N ASN A 76 14.32 11.25 13.93
CA ASN A 76 13.11 12.03 14.24
C ASN A 76 11.89 11.69 13.36
N LEU A 77 11.98 10.68 12.49
CA LEU A 77 10.85 10.30 11.64
C LEU A 77 9.66 9.82 12.47
N THR A 78 8.52 10.50 12.31
CA THR A 78 7.25 10.17 12.93
C THR A 78 6.26 9.74 11.87
N GLU A 79 5.61 8.61 12.10
CA GLU A 79 4.53 8.12 11.26
C GLU A 79 3.19 8.62 11.79
N ALA A 80 2.33 9.08 10.88
CA ALA A 80 0.96 9.47 11.20
C ALA A 80 0.00 9.10 10.07
N GLU A 81 -1.26 8.84 10.44
CA GLU A 81 -2.36 8.67 9.50
C GLU A 81 -3.33 9.84 9.64
N TYR A 82 -3.73 10.40 8.50
CA TYR A 82 -4.73 11.46 8.41
C TYR A 82 -5.91 10.96 7.59
N GLU A 83 -7.09 11.19 8.13
CA GLU A 83 -8.35 10.82 7.52
C GLU A 83 -9.03 12.06 6.97
N ILE A 84 -9.63 11.96 5.80
CA ILE A 84 -10.17 13.11 5.06
C ILE A 84 -11.53 12.74 4.50
N TYR A 85 -12.50 13.61 4.69
CA TYR A 85 -13.75 13.60 3.96
C TYR A 85 -13.63 14.49 2.72
N GLY A 86 -13.78 13.89 1.56
CA GLY A 86 -13.91 14.58 0.28
C GLY A 86 -15.38 14.76 -0.14
N PRO A 87 -15.61 15.25 -1.36
CA PRO A 87 -16.95 15.44 -1.89
C PRO A 87 -17.67 14.10 -2.12
N ASN A 88 -19.01 14.12 -2.05
CA ASN A 88 -19.89 12.99 -2.35
C ASN A 88 -19.61 11.70 -1.55
N GLY A 89 -19.22 11.82 -0.28
CA GLY A 89 -18.92 10.65 0.56
C GLY A 89 -17.54 10.02 0.30
N LEU A 90 -16.69 10.68 -0.47
CA LEU A 90 -15.30 10.26 -0.66
C LEU A 90 -14.56 10.25 0.69
N GLY A 91 -14.11 9.08 1.08
CA GLY A 91 -13.24 8.88 2.24
C GLY A 91 -11.82 8.62 1.78
N ILE A 92 -10.84 9.33 2.37
CA ILE A 92 -9.43 9.18 2.03
C ILE A 92 -8.63 8.97 3.31
N ILE A 93 -7.68 8.04 3.27
CA ILE A 93 -6.69 7.83 4.31
C ILE A 93 -5.32 8.14 3.71
N VAL A 94 -4.56 9.00 4.38
CA VAL A 94 -3.21 9.40 3.98
C VAL A 94 -2.23 9.00 5.07
N ARG A 95 -1.25 8.18 4.75
CA ARG A 95 -0.14 7.86 5.66
C ARG A 95 1.07 8.71 5.34
N THR A 96 1.65 9.27 6.38
CA THR A 96 2.80 10.16 6.31
C THR A 96 3.96 9.63 7.14
N LEU A 97 5.17 9.99 6.74
CA LEU A 97 6.39 9.71 7.46
C LEU A 97 7.30 10.94 7.36
N SER A 98 7.37 11.72 8.42
CA SER A 98 8.04 13.03 8.42
C SER A 98 8.76 13.29 9.73
N ASP A 99 9.81 14.09 9.66
CA ASP A 99 10.51 14.68 10.79
C ASP A 99 9.79 15.93 11.36
N ASN A 100 8.78 16.45 10.61
CA ASN A 100 8.06 17.66 10.97
C ASN A 100 6.54 17.51 10.77
N PRO A 101 5.79 17.08 11.80
CA PRO A 101 4.33 16.93 11.72
C PRO A 101 3.59 18.23 11.39
N ASN A 102 4.10 19.39 11.80
CA ASN A 102 3.44 20.67 11.50
C ASN A 102 3.53 21.02 10.00
N ARG A 103 4.66 20.70 9.35
CA ARG A 103 4.80 20.84 7.89
C ARG A 103 3.78 19.95 7.16
N VAL A 104 3.64 18.72 7.59
CA VAL A 104 2.66 17.76 7.03
C VAL A 104 1.24 18.32 7.13
N ILE A 105 0.81 18.75 8.31
CA ILE A 105 -0.55 19.28 8.52
C ILE A 105 -0.78 20.52 7.65
N SER A 106 0.20 21.41 7.53
CA SER A 106 0.10 22.61 6.70
C SER A 106 -0.07 22.27 5.23
N SER A 107 0.75 21.36 4.70
CA SER A 107 0.66 20.88 3.32
C SER A 107 -0.69 20.20 3.05
N LEU A 108 -1.09 19.26 3.92
CA LEU A 108 -2.37 18.55 3.79
C LEU A 108 -3.56 19.48 3.80
N ASN A 109 -3.60 20.46 4.70
CA ASN A 109 -4.69 21.44 4.73
C ASN A 109 -4.81 22.22 3.41
N GLY A 110 -3.67 22.56 2.78
CA GLY A 110 -3.65 23.18 1.46
C GLY A 110 -4.20 22.27 0.36
N TYR A 111 -3.89 20.99 0.40
CA TYR A 111 -4.40 20.00 -0.57
C TYR A 111 -5.88 19.71 -0.36
N ILE A 112 -6.31 19.52 0.89
CA ILE A 112 -7.70 19.27 1.30
C ILE A 112 -8.61 20.43 0.90
N SER A 113 -8.15 21.67 1.09
CA SER A 113 -8.92 22.86 0.68
C SER A 113 -9.17 22.89 -0.82
N LYS A 114 -8.19 22.52 -1.65
CA LYS A 114 -8.35 22.43 -3.10
C LYS A 114 -9.27 21.29 -3.52
N LEU A 115 -9.32 20.20 -2.77
CA LEU A 115 -10.25 19.08 -2.96
C LEU A 115 -11.70 19.46 -2.57
N LYS A 116 -11.89 20.58 -1.89
CA LYS A 116 -13.17 20.95 -1.24
C LYS A 116 -13.59 19.96 -0.15
N GLY A 117 -12.58 19.36 0.53
CA GLY A 117 -12.75 18.38 1.60
C GLY A 117 -12.53 18.98 2.99
N THR A 118 -12.55 18.12 3.99
CA THR A 118 -12.28 18.46 5.39
C THR A 118 -11.43 17.36 6.06
N LEU A 119 -10.56 17.77 6.99
CA LEU A 119 -9.84 16.81 7.82
C LEU A 119 -10.83 16.13 8.76
N ALA A 120 -10.82 14.81 8.78
CA ALA A 120 -11.72 14.00 9.60
C ALA A 120 -11.10 13.71 10.97
N LYS A 121 -11.96 13.30 11.92
CA LYS A 121 -11.48 12.77 13.20
C LYS A 121 -10.87 11.37 13.01
N PRO A 122 -9.90 10.97 13.83
CA PRO A 122 -9.35 9.62 13.79
C PRO A 122 -10.44 8.53 13.86
N ASN A 123 -10.29 7.50 13.05
CA ASN A 123 -11.20 6.35 12.90
C ASN A 123 -12.59 6.66 12.33
N SER A 124 -12.85 7.86 11.83
CA SER A 124 -14.16 8.21 11.27
C SER A 124 -14.30 7.85 9.79
N VAL A 125 -13.18 7.75 9.07
CA VAL A 125 -13.11 7.26 7.69
C VAL A 125 -12.58 5.83 7.68
N LYS A 126 -11.59 5.53 8.51
CA LYS A 126 -10.91 4.23 8.58
C LYS A 126 -11.85 3.05 8.85
N ILE A 127 -12.94 3.29 9.58
CA ILE A 127 -13.98 2.26 9.83
C ILE A 127 -14.61 1.72 8.54
N ASN A 128 -14.56 2.48 7.44
CA ASN A 128 -15.07 2.09 6.13
C ASN A 128 -14.03 1.35 5.27
N PHE A 129 -12.89 1.00 5.84
CA PHE A 129 -11.82 0.27 5.17
C PHE A 129 -11.45 -0.98 5.97
N GLN A 130 -11.09 -2.03 5.26
CA GLN A 130 -10.59 -3.27 5.85
C GLN A 130 -9.18 -3.54 5.34
N GLN A 131 -8.29 -3.95 6.24
CA GLN A 131 -6.98 -4.43 5.82
C GLN A 131 -7.11 -5.84 5.24
N GLN A 132 -6.51 -6.05 4.07
CA GLN A 132 -6.51 -7.33 3.35
C GLN A 132 -5.12 -7.61 2.81
N GLY A 133 -4.75 -8.90 2.75
CA GLY A 133 -3.61 -9.36 1.97
C GLY A 133 -4.04 -9.57 0.52
N ILE A 134 -3.32 -9.00 -0.43
CA ILE A 134 -3.56 -9.18 -1.86
C ILE A 134 -2.32 -9.83 -2.46
N ILE A 135 -2.49 -10.97 -3.10
CA ILE A 135 -1.42 -11.74 -3.75
C ILE A 135 -1.83 -12.00 -5.19
N LEU A 136 -1.01 -11.54 -6.14
CA LEU A 136 -1.16 -11.84 -7.57
C LEU A 136 -0.12 -12.87 -7.97
N THR A 137 -0.55 -13.95 -8.60
CA THR A 137 0.31 -15.05 -9.03
C THR A 137 -0.10 -15.59 -10.39
N ASP A 138 0.78 -16.36 -11.04
CA ASP A 138 0.44 -17.14 -12.24
C ASP A 138 -0.46 -18.34 -11.90
N LEU A 139 -0.93 -19.02 -12.94
CA LEU A 139 -1.77 -20.22 -12.77
C LEU A 139 -0.97 -21.43 -12.24
N ASN A 140 0.34 -21.48 -12.48
CA ASN A 140 1.26 -22.55 -12.07
C ASN A 140 0.71 -23.97 -12.27
N ASN A 141 -0.09 -24.22 -13.34
CA ASN A 141 -0.78 -25.47 -13.63
C ASN A 141 -1.74 -25.97 -12.52
N TYR A 142 -2.13 -25.12 -11.60
CA TYR A 142 -3.19 -25.40 -10.63
C TYR A 142 -4.53 -24.96 -11.20
N HIS A 143 -5.54 -25.81 -10.99
CA HIS A 143 -6.93 -25.41 -11.11
C HIS A 143 -7.40 -24.76 -9.82
N GLU A 144 -8.42 -23.93 -9.90
CA GLU A 144 -8.95 -23.18 -8.75
C GLU A 144 -9.30 -24.08 -7.55
N GLU A 145 -9.91 -25.26 -7.82
CA GLU A 145 -10.22 -26.25 -6.78
C GLU A 145 -8.96 -26.73 -6.04
N SER A 146 -7.88 -27.03 -6.79
CA SER A 146 -6.62 -27.48 -6.21
C SER A 146 -5.90 -26.36 -5.42
N LEU A 147 -6.10 -25.10 -5.85
CA LEU A 147 -5.59 -23.94 -5.12
C LEU A 147 -6.37 -23.72 -3.82
N LEU A 148 -7.69 -23.90 -3.85
CA LEU A 148 -8.55 -23.86 -2.65
C LEU A 148 -8.14 -24.96 -1.66
N ASP A 149 -7.91 -26.17 -2.11
CA ASP A 149 -7.45 -27.29 -1.27
C ASP A 149 -6.08 -27.01 -0.65
N LEU A 150 -5.16 -26.36 -1.41
CA LEU A 150 -3.84 -25.97 -0.92
C LEU A 150 -3.91 -24.96 0.21
N LEU A 151 -4.93 -24.08 0.18
CA LEU A 151 -5.07 -22.93 1.07
C LEU A 151 -6.23 -23.07 2.08
N ILE A 152 -6.85 -24.26 2.18
CA ILE A 152 -8.06 -24.49 2.99
C ILE A 152 -7.88 -24.17 4.48
N ASP A 153 -6.67 -24.31 4.99
CA ASP A 153 -6.35 -24.06 6.41
C ASP A 153 -6.20 -22.57 6.75
N TYR A 154 -6.27 -21.69 5.74
CA TYR A 154 -6.04 -20.25 5.91
C TYR A 154 -7.34 -19.46 5.73
N GLU A 155 -7.40 -18.32 6.39
CA GLU A 155 -8.54 -17.41 6.30
C GLU A 155 -8.44 -16.61 4.98
N LEU A 156 -9.12 -17.11 3.95
CA LEU A 156 -9.27 -16.46 2.65
C LEU A 156 -10.53 -15.61 2.65
N ILE A 157 -10.46 -14.45 1.99
CA ILE A 157 -11.62 -13.59 1.76
C ILE A 157 -12.20 -13.89 0.37
N ASP A 158 -11.32 -14.03 -0.65
CA ASP A 158 -11.74 -14.31 -2.01
C ASP A 158 -10.59 -14.87 -2.85
N ILE A 159 -10.92 -15.60 -3.92
CA ILE A 159 -9.98 -15.97 -4.98
C ILE A 159 -10.65 -15.63 -6.31
N ASN A 160 -9.97 -14.80 -7.09
CA ASN A 160 -10.38 -14.45 -8.44
C ASN A 160 -9.39 -15.03 -9.43
N SER A 161 -9.88 -15.62 -10.53
CA SER A 161 -9.05 -16.18 -11.61
C SER A 161 -9.34 -15.51 -12.94
N ASP A 162 -8.33 -15.42 -13.79
CA ASP A 162 -8.44 -15.11 -15.20
C ASP A 162 -7.40 -15.91 -16.00
N ASP A 163 -7.28 -15.62 -17.30
CA ASP A 163 -6.35 -16.31 -18.20
C ASP A 163 -4.88 -16.12 -17.82
N ASP A 164 -4.54 -15.08 -17.05
CA ASP A 164 -3.17 -14.70 -16.69
C ASP A 164 -2.74 -15.22 -15.30
N GLY A 165 -3.69 -15.54 -14.40
CA GLY A 165 -3.35 -15.99 -13.05
C GLY A 165 -4.45 -15.87 -12.02
N TYR A 166 -4.04 -15.91 -10.75
CA TYR A 166 -4.88 -15.78 -9.57
C TYR A 166 -4.65 -14.48 -8.83
N GLU A 167 -5.72 -13.86 -8.38
CA GLU A 167 -5.72 -12.85 -7.33
C GLU A 167 -6.29 -13.47 -6.06
N ILE A 168 -5.45 -13.66 -5.06
CA ILE A 168 -5.80 -14.29 -3.79
C ILE A 168 -5.92 -13.18 -2.75
N ILE A 169 -7.10 -13.06 -2.14
CA ILE A 169 -7.41 -12.07 -1.11
C ILE A 169 -7.53 -12.77 0.22
N THR A 170 -6.71 -12.38 1.18
CA THR A 170 -6.62 -13.03 2.50
C THR A 170 -6.97 -12.07 3.62
N ALA A 171 -7.38 -12.62 4.77
CA ALA A 171 -7.33 -11.87 6.01
C ALA A 171 -5.88 -11.47 6.34
N PRO A 172 -5.68 -10.33 7.03
CA PRO A 172 -4.34 -9.83 7.35
C PRO A 172 -3.46 -10.85 8.08
N ASN A 173 -4.07 -11.62 8.97
CA ASN A 173 -3.37 -12.62 9.79
C ASN A 173 -2.84 -13.81 8.99
N SER A 174 -3.53 -14.19 7.92
CA SER A 174 -3.16 -15.33 7.06
C SER A 174 -2.21 -14.94 5.92
N TYR A 175 -2.02 -13.65 5.67
CA TYR A 175 -1.29 -13.16 4.50
C TYR A 175 0.12 -13.75 4.34
N TYR A 176 0.93 -13.71 5.41
CA TYR A 176 2.32 -14.17 5.32
C TYR A 176 2.43 -15.69 5.16
N GLU A 177 1.53 -16.44 5.81
CA GLU A 177 1.52 -17.90 5.73
C GLU A 177 1.04 -18.35 4.36
N VAL A 178 -0.01 -17.75 3.81
CA VAL A 178 -0.48 -17.99 2.44
C VAL A 178 0.60 -17.68 1.42
N LYS A 179 1.26 -16.51 1.54
CA LYS A 179 2.39 -16.13 0.69
C LYS A 179 3.48 -17.21 0.69
N LYS A 180 3.92 -17.63 1.86
CA LYS A 180 4.95 -18.67 2.04
C LYS A 180 4.52 -20.02 1.47
N LYS A 181 3.23 -20.37 1.63
CA LYS A 181 2.68 -21.62 1.11
C LYS A 181 2.67 -21.64 -0.42
N LEU A 182 2.27 -20.54 -1.05
CA LEU A 182 2.30 -20.38 -2.50
C LEU A 182 3.72 -20.44 -3.06
N GLU A 183 4.68 -19.75 -2.44
CA GLU A 183 6.10 -19.80 -2.83
C GLU A 183 6.65 -21.24 -2.72
N ALA A 184 6.31 -21.98 -1.66
CA ALA A 184 6.71 -23.36 -1.47
C ALA A 184 6.07 -24.32 -2.49
N ALA A 185 4.86 -24.03 -2.97
CA ALA A 185 4.19 -24.76 -4.04
C ALA A 185 4.67 -24.37 -5.46
N GLY A 186 5.65 -23.45 -5.55
CA GLY A 186 6.27 -23.04 -6.81
C GLY A 186 5.55 -21.95 -7.59
N PHE A 187 4.56 -21.27 -6.97
CA PHE A 187 3.91 -20.13 -7.61
C PHE A 187 4.86 -18.94 -7.74
N LYS A 188 4.83 -18.31 -8.89
CA LYS A 188 5.52 -17.05 -9.12
C LYS A 188 4.63 -15.90 -8.69
N LEU A 189 5.02 -15.22 -7.62
CA LEU A 189 4.28 -14.05 -7.12
C LEU A 189 4.67 -12.81 -7.93
N HIS A 190 3.69 -12.22 -8.62
CA HIS A 190 3.87 -11.00 -9.40
C HIS A 190 3.72 -9.75 -8.54
N HIS A 191 2.84 -9.82 -7.52
CA HIS A 191 2.61 -8.77 -6.55
C HIS A 191 2.11 -9.38 -5.24
N SER A 192 2.54 -8.83 -4.12
CA SER A 192 2.00 -9.20 -2.81
C SER A 192 2.12 -8.03 -1.84
N GLU A 193 0.99 -7.61 -1.25
CA GLU A 193 0.96 -6.53 -0.26
C GLU A 193 -0.19 -6.68 0.74
N LEU A 194 0.01 -6.11 1.94
CA LEU A 194 -1.08 -5.81 2.87
C LEU A 194 -1.60 -4.42 2.56
N LYS A 195 -2.88 -4.30 2.22
CA LYS A 195 -3.51 -3.07 1.75
C LYS A 195 -4.81 -2.79 2.48
N LEU A 196 -5.12 -1.51 2.70
CA LEU A 196 -6.47 -1.07 3.08
C LEU A 196 -7.36 -1.06 1.84
N VAL A 197 -8.47 -1.75 1.91
CA VAL A 197 -9.48 -1.85 0.84
C VAL A 197 -10.80 -1.27 1.35
N PRO A 198 -11.47 -0.38 0.61
CA PRO A 198 -12.76 0.15 1.03
C PRO A 198 -13.83 -0.94 1.05
N LEU A 199 -14.70 -0.89 2.06
CA LEU A 199 -15.87 -1.77 2.18
C LEU A 199 -17.00 -1.37 1.21
N SER A 200 -17.02 -0.10 0.80
CA SER A 200 -17.96 0.43 -0.18
C SER A 200 -17.28 1.50 -1.03
N TYR A 201 -17.71 1.62 -2.27
CA TYR A 201 -17.19 2.58 -3.22
C TYR A 201 -18.18 3.71 -3.48
N VAL A 202 -17.67 4.89 -3.82
CA VAL A 202 -18.45 6.05 -4.24
C VAL A 202 -18.05 6.45 -5.66
N SER A 203 -19.04 6.82 -6.46
CA SER A 203 -18.82 7.36 -7.80
C SER A 203 -18.70 8.88 -7.72
N LEU A 204 -17.66 9.44 -8.32
CA LEU A 204 -17.42 10.87 -8.39
C LEU A 204 -17.92 11.44 -9.72
N SER A 205 -18.46 12.66 -9.71
CA SER A 205 -18.69 13.39 -10.96
C SER A 205 -17.36 13.73 -11.64
N SER A 206 -17.39 14.05 -12.94
CA SER A 206 -16.18 14.42 -13.68
C SER A 206 -15.40 15.57 -13.02
N GLU A 207 -16.11 16.62 -12.53
CA GLU A 207 -15.48 17.72 -11.81
C GLU A 207 -14.83 17.27 -10.49
N GLN A 208 -15.54 16.43 -9.73
CA GLN A 208 -15.03 15.91 -8.47
C GLN A 208 -13.81 15.00 -8.68
N ASN A 209 -13.84 14.19 -9.74
CA ASN A 209 -12.71 13.32 -10.09
C ASN A 209 -11.47 14.13 -10.47
N GLU A 210 -11.63 15.23 -11.25
CA GLU A 210 -10.51 16.14 -11.55
C GLU A 210 -9.90 16.75 -10.27
N LEU A 211 -10.73 17.14 -9.30
CA LEU A 211 -10.24 17.67 -8.02
C LEU A 211 -9.50 16.58 -7.23
N PHE A 212 -10.02 15.36 -7.24
CA PHE A 212 -9.38 14.22 -6.58
C PHE A 212 -8.05 13.85 -7.25
N GLU A 213 -7.97 13.80 -8.58
CA GLU A 213 -6.71 13.53 -9.29
C GLU A 213 -5.63 14.59 -8.98
N ARG A 214 -6.01 15.87 -8.90
CA ARG A 214 -5.09 16.95 -8.50
C ARG A 214 -4.63 16.80 -7.05
N PHE A 215 -5.52 16.34 -6.16
CA PHE A 215 -5.18 16.03 -4.77
C PHE A 215 -4.19 14.86 -4.71
N VAL A 216 -4.44 13.76 -5.42
CA VAL A 216 -3.54 12.61 -5.52
C VAL A 216 -2.17 13.04 -6.04
N ALA A 217 -2.12 13.80 -7.13
CA ALA A 217 -0.86 14.30 -7.70
C ALA A 217 -0.08 15.18 -6.72
N SER A 218 -0.77 15.99 -5.90
CA SER A 218 -0.13 16.80 -4.85
C SER A 218 0.47 15.92 -3.75
N CYS A 219 -0.27 14.90 -3.30
CA CYS A 219 0.19 13.93 -2.30
C CYS A 219 1.35 13.06 -2.82
N GLU A 220 1.31 12.64 -4.07
CA GLU A 220 2.40 11.85 -4.68
C GLU A 220 3.70 12.65 -4.78
N ASN A 221 3.59 13.96 -5.01
CA ASN A 221 4.72 14.88 -5.09
C ASN A 221 5.28 15.32 -3.74
N ASP A 222 4.58 15.07 -2.66
CA ASP A 222 5.01 15.40 -1.29
C ASP A 222 5.86 14.25 -0.72
N ASP A 223 7.08 14.55 -0.32
CA ASP A 223 8.06 13.57 0.19
C ASP A 223 7.70 13.04 1.58
N ASP A 224 6.83 13.73 2.31
CA ASP A 224 6.36 13.31 3.63
C ASP A 224 5.15 12.38 3.56
N ILE A 225 4.46 12.32 2.42
CA ILE A 225 3.31 11.43 2.22
C ILE A 225 3.79 10.11 1.60
N GLN A 226 3.59 9.01 2.33
CA GLN A 226 4.04 7.69 1.90
C GLN A 226 3.07 7.06 0.91
N TRP A 227 1.79 7.03 1.27
CA TRP A 227 0.71 6.52 0.41
C TRP A 227 -0.63 7.13 0.80
N LEU A 228 -1.58 6.99 -0.08
CA LEU A 228 -2.98 7.26 0.19
C LEU A 228 -3.86 6.15 -0.36
N VAL A 229 -5.02 5.98 0.23
CA VAL A 229 -6.10 5.12 -0.25
C VAL A 229 -7.41 5.88 -0.15
N ALA A 230 -8.29 5.65 -1.10
CA ALA A 230 -9.61 6.27 -1.17
C ALA A 230 -10.66 5.24 -1.61
N ASN A 231 -11.93 5.54 -1.33
CA ASN A 231 -13.05 4.67 -1.67
C ASN A 231 -13.77 5.06 -2.98
N ASN A 232 -13.10 5.79 -3.88
CA ASN A 232 -13.65 6.05 -5.21
C ASN A 232 -13.50 4.83 -6.13
N GLU A 233 -14.45 4.71 -7.09
CA GLU A 233 -14.40 3.74 -8.20
C GLU A 233 -13.32 4.06 -9.22
#